data_80ef63fd7f317bd7d1fe8a696c881ca2
#
_entry.id   80ef63fd7f317bd7d1fe8a696c881ca2
#
_cell.length_a   1.000
_cell.length_b   1.000
_cell.length_c   1.000
_cell.angle_alpha   90.00
_cell.angle_beta   90.00
_cell.angle_gamma   90.00
#
_symmetry.space_group_name_H-M   'P 1'
#
loop_
_entity.id
_entity.type
_entity.pdbx_description
1 polymer ?
#
loop_
_entity_poly.entity_id
_entity_poly.type
_entity_poly.pdbx_seq_one_letter_code
_entity_poly.pdbx_strand_id
1 'polypeptide(L)' 'MSRTYLTTDELAKRIKYEPRTIRNYLKDSVLLEGIHYFHPFGGRKILFIWEKVESEMMRDTFLDSKAIG' A
#
# COMPACT_ATOMS: atom_id res chain seq x y z
N MET A 1 0.23 -14.32 14.55
CA MET A 1 0.33 -12.91 14.24
C MET A 1 -0.67 -12.54 13.21
N SER A 2 -1.38 -11.52 13.47
CA SER A 2 -2.43 -11.11 12.56
C SER A 2 -1.94 -10.03 11.63
N ARG A 3 -2.49 -10.04 10.42
CA ARG A 3 -2.23 -9.00 9.45
C ARG A 3 -3.50 -8.21 9.25
N THR A 4 -3.35 -6.96 8.92
CA THR A 4 -4.47 -6.10 8.64
C THR A 4 -4.65 -5.99 7.14
N TYR A 5 -5.83 -6.35 6.67
CA TYR A 5 -6.16 -6.27 5.24
C TYR A 5 -7.14 -5.14 5.02
N LEU A 6 -6.88 -4.32 4.02
CA LEU A 6 -7.68 -3.13 3.75
C LEU A 6 -8.13 -3.12 2.31
N THR A 7 -9.37 -2.68 2.10
CA THR A 7 -9.82 -2.39 0.74
C THR A 7 -9.14 -1.10 0.28
N THR A 8 -9.29 -0.79 -1.01
CA THR A 8 -8.72 0.45 -1.53
C THR A 8 -9.26 1.66 -0.79
N ASP A 9 -10.56 1.68 -0.52
CA ASP A 9 -11.18 2.80 0.18
C ASP A 9 -10.68 2.90 1.62
N GLU A 10 -10.54 1.77 2.27
CA GLU A 10 -10.05 1.76 3.65
C GLU A 10 -8.59 2.21 3.71
N LEU A 11 -7.80 1.76 2.75
CA LEU A 11 -6.41 2.17 2.69
C LEU A 11 -6.31 3.66 2.44
N ALA A 12 -7.12 4.17 1.50
CA ALA A 12 -7.11 5.58 1.18
C ALA A 12 -7.37 6.44 2.41
N LYS A 13 -8.33 6.03 3.21
CA LYS A 13 -8.63 6.77 4.44
C LYS A 13 -7.48 6.71 5.42
N ARG A 14 -6.85 5.56 5.52
CA ARG A 14 -5.80 5.36 6.50
C ARG A 14 -4.55 6.18 6.18
N ILE A 15 -4.18 6.23 4.90
CA ILE A 15 -2.99 6.98 4.50
C ILE A 15 -3.31 8.39 4.04
N LYS A 16 -4.60 8.74 4.03
CA LYS A 16 -5.06 10.09 3.67
C LYS A 16 -4.79 10.44 2.22
N TYR A 17 -4.94 9.47 1.37
CA TYR A 17 -4.86 9.64 -0.08
C TYR A 17 -6.21 9.38 -0.69
N GLU A 18 -6.40 9.80 -1.91
CA GLU A 18 -7.62 9.49 -2.63
C GLU A 18 -7.57 8.10 -3.22
N PRO A 19 -8.69 7.36 -3.24
CA PRO A 19 -8.68 6.03 -3.86
C PRO A 19 -8.17 6.05 -5.29
N ARG A 20 -8.50 7.10 -6.03
CA ARG A 20 -8.02 7.24 -7.40
C ARG A 20 -6.50 7.28 -7.48
N THR A 21 -5.88 8.00 -6.56
CA THR A 21 -4.44 8.10 -6.52
C THR A 21 -3.81 6.74 -6.26
N ILE A 22 -4.41 5.97 -5.36
CA ILE A 22 -3.90 4.63 -5.09
C ILE A 22 -3.99 3.76 -6.33
N ARG A 23 -5.15 3.78 -7.00
CA ARG A 23 -5.34 2.94 -8.17
C ARG A 23 -4.49 3.36 -9.35
N ASN A 24 -4.32 4.65 -9.56
CA ASN A 24 -3.67 5.13 -10.78
C ASN A 24 -2.17 5.37 -10.63
N TYR A 25 -1.70 5.64 -9.43
CA TYR A 25 -0.31 6.03 -9.26
C TYR A 25 0.48 5.12 -8.35
N LEU A 26 -0.14 4.52 -7.36
CA LEU A 26 0.59 3.67 -6.41
C LEU A 26 0.52 2.20 -6.77
N LYS A 27 -0.65 1.75 -7.18
CA LYS A 27 -0.84 0.35 -7.53
C LYS A 27 0.01 0.01 -8.75
N ASP A 28 0.74 -1.08 -8.63
CA ASP A 28 1.60 -1.60 -9.71
C ASP A 28 2.81 -0.74 -10.04
N SER A 29 3.04 0.33 -9.31
CA SER A 29 4.28 1.08 -9.44
C SER A 29 5.06 1.01 -8.14
N VAL A 30 4.41 1.36 -7.04
CA VAL A 30 5.02 1.30 -5.71
C VAL A 30 4.47 0.11 -4.95
N LEU A 31 3.17 -0.12 -5.06
CA LEU A 31 2.49 -1.23 -4.38
C LEU A 31 2.29 -2.35 -5.40
N LEU A 32 2.96 -3.45 -5.16
CA LEU A 32 3.04 -4.54 -6.15
C LEU A 32 2.19 -5.72 -5.74
N GLU A 33 1.60 -6.37 -6.72
CA GLU A 33 0.78 -7.54 -6.48
C GLU A 33 1.62 -8.67 -5.90
N GLY A 34 1.04 -9.36 -4.92
CA GLY A 34 1.74 -10.46 -4.26
C GLY A 34 2.64 -10.01 -3.13
N ILE A 35 2.96 -8.72 -3.08
CA ILE A 35 3.80 -8.16 -2.03
C ILE A 35 2.98 -7.24 -1.14
N HIS A 36 2.35 -6.25 -1.74
CA HIS A 36 1.60 -5.23 -1.01
C HIS A 36 0.10 -5.44 -1.10
N TYR A 37 -0.37 -6.11 -2.12
CA TYR A 37 -1.78 -6.40 -2.26
C TYR A 37 -1.97 -7.72 -2.99
N PHE A 38 -3.19 -8.24 -2.96
CA PHE A 38 -3.48 -9.50 -3.62
C PHE A 38 -4.96 -9.55 -3.96
N HIS A 39 -5.33 -10.54 -4.77
CA HIS A 39 -6.72 -10.77 -5.17
C HIS A 39 -7.23 -11.96 -4.37
N PRO A 40 -8.02 -11.71 -3.31
CA PRO A 40 -8.52 -12.83 -2.51
C PRO A 40 -9.34 -13.77 -3.37
N PHE A 41 -9.05 -15.05 -3.25
CA PHE A 41 -9.73 -16.11 -4.00
C PHE A 41 -9.57 -15.94 -5.52
N GLY A 42 -8.57 -15.19 -5.95
CA GLY A 42 -8.36 -14.98 -7.38
C GLY A 42 -9.41 -14.13 -8.05
N GLY A 43 -10.20 -13.39 -7.27
CA GLY A 43 -11.28 -12.59 -7.81
C GLY A 43 -10.83 -11.21 -8.24
N ARG A 44 -11.80 -10.35 -8.50
CA ARG A 44 -11.53 -8.98 -8.94
C ARG A 44 -11.21 -8.04 -7.81
N LYS A 45 -11.74 -8.34 -6.64
CA LYS A 45 -11.48 -7.50 -5.48
C LYS A 45 -10.02 -7.58 -5.09
N ILE A 46 -9.48 -6.49 -4.60
CA ILE A 46 -8.12 -6.50 -4.07
C ILE A 46 -8.13 -6.11 -2.61
N LEU A 47 -7.17 -6.65 -1.88
CA LEU A 47 -6.96 -6.28 -0.49
C LEU A 47 -5.49 -5.93 -0.33
N PHE A 48 -5.24 -4.83 0.36
CA PHE A 48 -3.88 -4.39 0.66
C PHE A 48 -3.46 -4.94 2.00
N ILE A 49 -2.21 -5.38 2.07
CA ILE A 49 -1.62 -5.87 3.31
C ILE A 49 -1.04 -4.65 4.02
N TRP A 50 -1.73 -4.18 5.06
CA TRP A 50 -1.36 -2.92 5.70
C TRP A 50 0.10 -2.88 6.13
N GLU A 51 0.57 -3.95 6.74
CA GLU A 51 1.94 -3.97 7.26
C GLU A 51 2.97 -3.76 6.15
N LYS A 52 2.68 -4.30 4.97
CA LYS A 52 3.58 -4.12 3.83
C LYS A 52 3.47 -2.73 3.24
N VAL A 53 2.25 -2.21 3.18
CA VAL A 53 2.04 -0.86 2.65
C VAL A 53 2.71 0.16 3.57
N GLU A 54 2.54 -0.01 4.86
CA GLU A 54 3.14 0.90 5.83
C GLU A 54 4.65 0.91 5.70
N SER A 55 5.23 -0.27 5.56
CA SER A 55 6.67 -0.40 5.40
C SER A 55 7.15 0.35 4.16
N GLU A 56 6.39 0.22 3.07
CA GLU A 56 6.76 0.89 1.83
C GLU A 56 6.61 2.41 1.95
N MET A 57 5.58 2.87 2.64
CA MET A 57 5.37 4.29 2.85
C MET A 57 6.54 4.94 3.58
N MET A 58 7.05 4.24 4.57
CA MET A 58 8.09 4.82 5.43
C MET A 58 9.48 4.66 4.87
N ARG A 59 9.63 3.80 3.88
CA ARG A 59 10.93 3.44 3.37
C ARG A 59 11.73 4.63 2.84
N ASP A 60 11.12 5.40 1.96
CA ASP A 60 11.80 6.55 1.36
C ASP A 60 12.06 7.64 2.37
N THR A 61 11.18 7.76 3.36
CA THR A 61 11.38 8.75 4.41
C THR A 61 12.69 8.52 5.14
N PHE A 62 12.96 7.29 5.49
CA PHE A 62 14.18 6.98 6.21
C PHE A 62 15.40 7.13 5.31
N LEU A 63 15.29 6.76 4.05
CA LEU A 63 16.38 6.91 3.12
C LEU A 63 16.66 8.36 2.84
N ASP A 64 15.61 9.14 2.66
CA ASP A 64 15.76 10.57 2.39
C ASP A 64 16.38 11.30 3.55
N SER A 65 16.06 10.91 4.75
CA SER A 65 16.66 11.52 5.93
C SER A 65 18.16 11.38 5.89
N LYS A 66 18.62 10.24 5.45
CA LYS A 66 20.07 10.03 5.35
C LYS A 66 20.68 10.86 4.24
N ALA A 67 19.98 10.93 3.12
CA ALA A 67 20.49 11.64 1.97
C ALA A 67 20.59 13.13 2.25
N ILE A 68 19.63 13.65 2.95
CA ILE A 68 19.58 15.06 3.25
C ILE A 68 20.49 15.40 4.41
N GLY A 69 20.50 14.53 5.34
CA GLY A 69 21.14 14.70 6.63
C GLY A 69 22.54 14.87 6.59
#